data_919aae3a5e5f18df72216aca106edc36
#
_entry.id   919aae3a5e5f18df72216aca106edc36
#
_cell.length_a   1.000
_cell.length_b   1.000
_cell.length_c   1.000
_cell.angle_alpha   90.00
_cell.angle_beta   90.00
_cell.angle_gamma   90.00
#
_symmetry.space_group_name_H-M   'P 1'
#
loop_
_entity.id
_entity.type
_entity.pdbx_description
1 polymer ?
#
loop_
_entity_poly.entity_id
_entity_poly.type
_entity_poly.pdbx_seq_one_letter_code
_entity_poly.pdbx_strand_id
1 'polypeptide(L)'
;MGDSVEDRRTRQEIIKQFYFQWKMRNPNLCKYNLDLKENIYINHTSLIETAGRASFTYLSTLAVLQLDAILQNAKLQFVDKPKPGNKHQAKFEKRLGMQYSCPGIGDVRLMVGVRKRDKTKIQYCITSLIPVSRMKKEQP
;
A
#
# COMPACT_ATOMS: atom_id res chain seq x y z
N MET A 1 -0.61 -18.86 -6.55
CA MET A 1 -1.98 -18.55 -6.16
C MET A 1 -2.69 -17.92 -7.35
N GLY A 2 -3.88 -18.42 -7.71
CA GLY A 2 -4.57 -18.00 -8.93
C GLY A 2 -5.45 -16.77 -8.77
N ASP A 3 -6.36 -16.59 -9.72
CA ASP A 3 -7.21 -15.39 -9.81
C ASP A 3 -8.68 -15.66 -9.48
N SER A 4 -8.99 -16.84 -8.94
CA SER A 4 -10.38 -17.16 -8.56
C SER A 4 -10.86 -16.25 -7.43
N VAL A 5 -12.19 -16.18 -7.27
CA VAL A 5 -12.81 -15.44 -6.15
C VAL A 5 -12.31 -15.99 -4.81
N GLU A 6 -12.14 -17.30 -4.70
CA GLU A 6 -11.64 -17.92 -3.48
C GLU A 6 -10.18 -17.57 -3.22
N ASP A 7 -9.34 -17.57 -4.26
CA ASP A 7 -7.93 -17.18 -4.12
C ASP A 7 -7.81 -15.72 -3.67
N ARG A 8 -8.62 -14.84 -4.24
CA ARG A 8 -8.64 -13.44 -3.84
C ARG A 8 -9.10 -13.27 -2.40
N ARG A 9 -10.12 -14.01 -1.98
CA ARG A 9 -10.60 -13.99 -0.60
C ARG A 9 -9.52 -14.47 0.37
N THR A 10 -8.78 -15.51 -0.01
CA THR A 10 -7.65 -16.01 0.77
C THR A 10 -6.58 -14.93 0.91
N ARG A 11 -6.26 -14.23 -0.18
CA ARG A 11 -5.29 -13.12 -0.13
C ARG A 11 -5.75 -11.98 0.76
N GLN A 12 -7.05 -11.64 0.74
CA GLN A 12 -7.60 -10.64 1.66
C GLN A 12 -7.39 -11.03 3.11
N GLU A 13 -7.63 -12.30 3.45
CA GLU A 13 -7.42 -12.79 4.81
C GLU A 13 -5.95 -12.76 5.22
N ILE A 14 -5.05 -13.11 4.31
CA ILE A 14 -3.61 -13.02 4.57
C ILE A 14 -3.23 -11.57 4.91
N ILE A 15 -3.72 -10.60 4.16
CA ILE A 15 -3.42 -9.18 4.40
C ILE A 15 -4.00 -8.73 5.74
N LYS A 16 -5.25 -9.10 6.04
CA LYS A 16 -5.90 -8.72 7.30
C LYS A 16 -5.15 -9.29 8.51
N GLN A 17 -4.76 -10.56 8.45
CA GLN A 17 -4.00 -11.20 9.51
C GLN A 17 -2.63 -10.55 9.68
N PHE A 18 -1.98 -10.21 8.58
CA PHE A 18 -0.69 -9.52 8.63
C PHE A 18 -0.81 -8.17 9.34
N TYR A 19 -1.80 -7.35 8.99
CA TYR A 19 -2.01 -6.04 9.63
C TYR A 19 -2.34 -6.19 11.12
N PHE A 20 -3.14 -7.19 11.48
CA PHE A 20 -3.47 -7.44 12.87
C PHE A 20 -2.20 -7.72 13.69
N GLN A 21 -1.35 -8.62 13.20
CA GLN A 21 -0.09 -8.95 13.88
C GLN A 21 0.89 -7.77 13.87
N TRP A 22 0.93 -7.02 12.77
CA TRP A 22 1.78 -5.85 12.66
C TRP A 22 1.43 -4.80 13.70
N LYS A 23 0.14 -4.54 13.92
CA LYS A 23 -0.33 -3.59 14.94
C LYS A 23 0.08 -4.01 16.34
N MET A 24 0.07 -5.29 16.63
CA MET A 24 0.50 -5.79 17.94
C MET A 24 1.99 -5.55 18.18
N ARG A 25 2.80 -5.66 17.13
CA ARG A 25 4.24 -5.40 17.22
C ARG A 25 4.60 -3.92 17.14
N ASN A 26 3.69 -3.08 16.69
CA ASN A 26 3.91 -1.65 16.47
C ASN A 26 2.81 -0.84 17.14
N PRO A 27 2.84 -0.73 18.50
CA PRO A 27 1.74 -0.06 19.24
C PRO A 27 1.53 1.40 18.86
N ASN A 28 2.57 2.07 18.34
CA ASN A 28 2.44 3.47 17.87
C ASN A 28 1.76 3.57 16.52
N LEU A 29 1.51 2.44 15.85
CA LEU A 29 0.80 2.34 14.57
C LEU A 29 1.44 3.16 13.45
N CYS A 30 2.77 3.30 13.47
CA CYS A 30 3.48 4.07 12.45
C CYS A 30 4.88 3.53 12.21
N LYS A 31 5.46 3.97 11.10
CA LYS A 31 6.85 3.71 10.75
C LYS A 31 7.45 4.97 10.13
N TYR A 32 8.66 5.33 10.53
CA TYR A 32 9.34 6.51 10.02
C TYR A 32 9.79 6.29 8.58
N ASN A 33 9.44 7.23 7.69
CA ASN A 33 9.88 7.20 6.29
C ASN A 33 11.08 8.13 6.12
N LEU A 34 12.16 7.59 5.56
CA LEU A 34 13.43 8.32 5.42
C LEU A 34 13.36 9.46 4.41
N ASP A 35 12.55 9.32 3.37
CA ASP A 35 12.42 10.34 2.33
C ASP A 35 11.54 11.50 2.76
N LEU A 36 10.38 11.21 3.32
CA LEU A 36 9.46 12.24 3.85
C LEU A 36 9.97 12.86 5.15
N LYS A 37 10.83 12.14 5.88
CA LYS A 37 11.31 12.52 7.22
C LYS A 37 10.15 12.70 8.21
N GLU A 38 9.17 11.83 8.11
CA GLU A 38 7.97 11.80 8.94
C GLU A 38 7.49 10.37 9.12
N ASN A 39 6.67 10.15 10.13
CA ASN A 39 6.01 8.87 10.34
C ASN A 39 4.84 8.70 9.36
N ILE A 40 4.70 7.49 8.82
CA ILE A 40 3.52 7.09 8.05
C ILE A 40 2.71 6.17 8.96
N TYR A 41 1.44 6.50 9.16
CA TYR A 41 0.55 5.82 10.09
C TYR A 41 -0.32 4.78 9.40
N ILE A 42 -0.65 3.73 10.15
CA ILE A 42 -1.58 2.68 9.75
C ILE A 42 -2.83 2.82 10.60
N ASN A 43 -4.00 2.89 9.95
CA ASN A 43 -5.29 2.93 10.63
C ASN A 43 -6.28 1.99 9.94
N HIS A 44 -7.56 2.05 10.32
CA HIS A 44 -8.59 1.18 9.73
C HIS A 44 -8.71 1.36 8.21
N THR A 45 -8.59 2.59 7.71
CA THR A 45 -8.60 2.87 6.27
C THR A 45 -7.45 2.15 5.57
N SER A 46 -6.27 2.14 6.18
CA SER A 46 -5.10 1.43 5.63
C SER A 46 -5.42 -0.05 5.42
N LEU A 47 -6.01 -0.68 6.42
CA LEU A 47 -6.39 -2.10 6.33
C LEU A 47 -7.39 -2.37 5.22
N ILE A 48 -8.51 -1.63 5.21
CA ILE A 48 -9.61 -1.87 4.28
C ILE A 48 -9.18 -1.62 2.83
N GLU A 49 -8.54 -0.47 2.58
CA GLU A 49 -8.11 -0.12 1.22
C GLU A 49 -7.02 -1.06 0.71
N THR A 50 -6.04 -1.39 1.54
CA THR A 50 -4.97 -2.29 1.13
C THR A 50 -5.48 -3.70 0.89
N ALA A 51 -6.30 -4.23 1.79
CA ALA A 51 -6.88 -5.57 1.59
C ALA A 51 -7.74 -5.62 0.33
N GLY A 52 -8.49 -4.55 0.02
CA GLY A 52 -9.31 -4.49 -1.19
C GLY A 52 -8.48 -4.43 -2.47
N ARG A 53 -7.40 -3.67 -2.49
CA ARG A 53 -6.61 -3.44 -3.71
C ARG A 53 -5.48 -4.45 -3.90
N ALA A 54 -4.68 -4.70 -2.88
CA ALA A 54 -3.53 -5.58 -3.01
C ALA A 54 -3.92 -7.04 -3.23
N SER A 55 -5.12 -7.43 -2.79
CA SER A 55 -5.60 -8.80 -2.98
C SER A 55 -5.93 -9.15 -4.44
N PHE A 56 -6.00 -8.16 -5.34
CA PHE A 56 -6.25 -8.41 -6.76
C PHE A 56 -5.12 -9.20 -7.42
N THR A 57 -3.88 -9.05 -6.96
CA THR A 57 -2.76 -9.79 -7.52
C THR A 57 -1.96 -10.48 -6.42
N TYR A 58 -1.34 -11.58 -6.79
CA TYR A 58 -0.46 -12.31 -5.90
C TYR A 58 0.76 -11.46 -5.49
N LEU A 59 1.38 -10.78 -6.46
CA LEU A 59 2.58 -9.96 -6.20
C LEU A 59 2.27 -8.79 -5.26
N SER A 60 1.13 -8.12 -5.44
CA SER A 60 0.74 -7.04 -4.52
C SER A 60 0.50 -7.57 -3.12
N THR A 61 -0.10 -8.74 -2.98
CA THR A 61 -0.29 -9.39 -1.68
C THR A 61 1.05 -9.69 -1.01
N LEU A 62 2.00 -10.25 -1.76
CA LEU A 62 3.34 -10.49 -1.24
C LEU A 62 4.04 -9.19 -0.82
N ALA A 63 3.85 -8.12 -1.58
CA ALA A 63 4.44 -6.82 -1.26
C ALA A 63 3.98 -6.32 0.11
N VAL A 64 2.70 -6.50 0.44
CA VAL A 64 2.17 -6.08 1.75
C VAL A 64 2.95 -6.72 2.91
N LEU A 65 3.44 -7.94 2.73
CA LEU A 65 4.21 -8.63 3.76
C LEU A 65 5.58 -7.98 4.02
N GLN A 66 6.01 -7.07 3.14
CA GLN A 66 7.23 -6.28 3.33
C GLN A 66 6.91 -4.85 3.78
N LEU A 67 5.80 -4.67 4.48
CA LEU A 67 5.28 -3.35 4.87
C LEU A 67 6.32 -2.47 5.56
N ASP A 68 7.09 -3.01 6.50
CA ASP A 68 8.09 -2.22 7.24
C ASP A 68 9.13 -1.62 6.30
N ALA A 69 9.68 -2.42 5.39
CA ALA A 69 10.69 -1.95 4.44
C ALA A 69 10.09 -0.91 3.47
N ILE A 70 8.85 -1.13 3.03
CA ILE A 70 8.16 -0.20 2.12
C ILE A 70 7.92 1.14 2.81
N LEU A 71 7.36 1.12 4.02
CA LEU A 71 7.08 2.36 4.77
C LEU A 71 8.35 3.15 5.04
N GLN A 72 9.43 2.46 5.39
CA GLN A 72 10.69 3.11 5.72
C GLN A 72 11.41 3.68 4.51
N ASN A 73 11.43 2.95 3.39
CA ASN A 73 12.35 3.22 2.27
C ASN A 73 11.69 3.75 1.00
N ALA A 74 10.37 3.75 0.89
CA ALA A 74 9.71 4.28 -0.30
C ALA A 74 10.04 5.76 -0.50
N LYS A 75 10.25 6.15 -1.76
CA LYS A 75 10.59 7.52 -2.13
C LYS A 75 9.45 8.20 -2.85
N LEU A 76 9.23 9.47 -2.53
CA LEU A 76 8.17 10.27 -3.14
C LEU A 76 8.40 10.43 -4.64
N GLN A 77 7.38 10.10 -5.44
CA GLN A 77 7.41 10.21 -6.89
C GLN A 77 6.49 11.32 -7.39
N PHE A 78 5.30 11.43 -6.80
CA PHE A 78 4.34 12.47 -7.22
C PHE A 78 3.39 12.81 -6.09
N VAL A 79 2.74 13.98 -6.24
CA VAL A 79 1.68 14.45 -5.36
C VAL A 79 0.48 14.77 -6.24
N ASP A 80 -0.72 14.31 -5.86
CA ASP A 80 -1.93 14.65 -6.58
C ASP A 80 -3.12 14.84 -5.63
N LYS A 81 -4.30 15.09 -6.21
CA LYS A 81 -5.53 15.27 -5.45
C LYS A 81 -6.23 13.94 -5.19
N PRO A 82 -7.01 13.83 -4.10
CA PRO A 82 -7.82 12.64 -3.85
C PRO A 82 -8.82 12.42 -4.99
N LYS A 83 -9.18 11.15 -5.23
CA LYS A 83 -10.18 10.82 -6.25
C LYS A 83 -11.55 11.33 -5.85
N PRO A 84 -12.25 12.09 -6.72
CA PRO A 84 -13.62 12.51 -6.45
C PRO A 84 -14.53 11.30 -6.24
N GLY A 85 -15.46 11.40 -5.27
CA GLY A 85 -16.42 10.35 -5.00
C GLY A 85 -15.90 9.15 -4.21
N ASN A 86 -14.62 9.06 -3.91
CA ASN A 86 -14.08 8.00 -3.06
C ASN A 86 -14.20 8.42 -1.60
N LYS A 87 -15.14 7.80 -0.87
CA LYS A 87 -15.41 8.16 0.53
C LYS A 87 -14.22 7.92 1.47
N HIS A 88 -13.35 6.95 1.16
CA HIS A 88 -12.18 6.67 1.99
C HIS A 88 -11.08 7.72 1.82
N GLN A 89 -11.08 8.43 0.68
CA GLN A 89 -10.12 9.50 0.40
C GLN A 89 -10.65 10.89 0.71
N ALA A 90 -11.94 11.01 1.08
CA ALA A 90 -12.56 12.33 1.32
C ALA A 90 -11.90 13.11 2.45
N LYS A 91 -11.28 12.43 3.39
CA LYS A 91 -10.57 13.06 4.53
C LYS A 91 -9.18 13.55 4.18
N PHE A 92 -8.66 13.24 2.99
CA PHE A 92 -7.33 13.63 2.56
C PHE A 92 -7.37 14.94 1.77
N GLU A 93 -6.38 15.81 1.99
CA GLU A 93 -6.22 17.03 1.18
C GLU A 93 -5.38 16.75 -0.06
N LYS A 94 -4.50 15.76 -0.01
CA LYS A 94 -3.67 15.34 -1.13
C LYS A 94 -3.21 13.91 -0.95
N ARG A 95 -2.71 13.31 -2.04
CA ARG A 95 -2.15 11.97 -2.04
C ARG A 95 -0.69 12.02 -2.43
N LEU A 96 0.12 11.21 -1.78
CA LEU A 96 1.53 11.04 -2.09
C LEU A 96 1.70 9.67 -2.74
N GLY A 97 2.22 9.65 -3.98
CA GLY A 97 2.60 8.41 -4.65
C GLY A 97 4.07 8.14 -4.40
N MET A 98 4.37 7.01 -3.79
CA MET A 98 5.73 6.65 -3.41
C MET A 98 6.10 5.31 -4.05
N GLN A 99 7.39 5.06 -4.21
CA GLN A 99 7.86 3.85 -4.87
C GLN A 99 9.04 3.24 -4.13
N TYR A 100 9.05 1.92 -4.11
CA TYR A 100 10.12 1.12 -3.50
C TYR A 100 10.35 -0.13 -4.35
N SER A 101 11.64 -0.49 -4.51
CA SER A 101 12.00 -1.73 -5.18
C SER A 101 12.03 -2.86 -4.17
N CYS A 102 11.00 -3.70 -4.19
CA CYS A 102 10.83 -4.80 -3.24
C CYS A 102 11.65 -6.01 -3.66
N PRO A 103 12.54 -6.52 -2.79
CA PRO A 103 13.27 -7.75 -3.10
C PRO A 103 12.33 -8.92 -3.43
N GLY A 104 12.59 -9.59 -4.56
CA GLY A 104 11.80 -10.73 -5.01
C GLY A 104 10.49 -10.39 -5.71
N ILE A 105 10.10 -9.12 -5.77
CA ILE A 105 8.82 -8.68 -6.34
C ILE A 105 9.03 -7.68 -7.47
N GLY A 106 9.95 -6.74 -7.28
CA GLY A 106 10.16 -5.62 -8.18
C GLY A 106 9.58 -4.33 -7.61
N ASP A 107 9.31 -3.36 -8.48
CA ASP A 107 8.82 -2.05 -8.04
C ASP A 107 7.40 -2.14 -7.51
N VAL A 108 7.16 -1.47 -6.38
CA VAL A 108 5.83 -1.35 -5.80
C VAL A 108 5.49 0.11 -5.57
N ARG A 109 4.19 0.42 -5.67
CA ARG A 109 3.63 1.72 -5.38
C ARG A 109 3.04 1.73 -3.99
N LEU A 110 3.47 2.70 -3.18
CA LEU A 110 2.88 3.00 -1.88
C LEU A 110 2.07 4.28 -2.03
N MET A 111 0.78 4.24 -1.69
CA MET A 111 -0.05 5.44 -1.67
C MET A 111 -0.29 5.89 -0.24
N VAL A 112 -0.04 7.17 0.01
CA VAL A 112 -0.17 7.80 1.31
C VAL A 112 -1.10 9.00 1.18
N GLY A 113 -2.15 9.04 2.02
CA GLY A 113 -3.04 10.20 2.09
C GLY A 113 -2.54 11.17 3.16
N VAL A 114 -2.63 12.47 2.87
CA VAL A 114 -2.35 13.52 3.86
C VAL A 114 -3.66 14.01 4.41
N ARG A 115 -3.91 13.76 5.70
CA ARG A 115 -5.20 14.04 6.33
C ARG A 115 -5.40 15.56 6.49
N LYS A 116 -6.59 16.05 6.11
CA LYS A 116 -6.93 17.49 6.12
C LYS A 116 -6.76 18.12 7.49
N ARG A 117 -7.26 17.45 8.54
CA ARG A 117 -7.38 18.07 9.86
C ARG A 117 -6.04 18.28 10.57
N ASP A 118 -5.02 17.43 10.33
CA ASP A 118 -3.77 17.47 11.08
C ASP A 118 -2.53 17.14 10.26
N LYS A 119 -2.67 16.96 8.94
CA LYS A 119 -1.57 16.65 8.02
C LYS A 119 -0.91 15.30 8.26
N THR A 120 -1.54 14.43 9.04
CA THR A 120 -1.02 13.08 9.29
C THR A 120 -0.93 12.28 7.99
N LYS A 121 0.19 11.59 7.79
CA LYS A 121 0.42 10.72 6.62
C LYS A 121 -0.11 9.34 6.93
N ILE A 122 -1.05 8.85 6.12
CA ILE A 122 -1.75 7.58 6.34
C ILE A 122 -1.56 6.69 5.12
N GLN A 123 -0.96 5.52 5.29
CA GLN A 123 -0.84 4.53 4.23
C GLN A 123 -2.23 3.97 3.91
N TYR A 124 -2.58 3.86 2.62
CA TYR A 124 -3.87 3.30 2.26
C TYR A 124 -3.85 2.32 1.09
N CYS A 125 -2.74 2.21 0.35
CA CYS A 125 -2.69 1.26 -0.75
C CYS A 125 -1.24 0.83 -1.02
N ILE A 126 -1.07 -0.43 -1.40
CA ILE A 126 0.21 -0.98 -1.87
C ILE A 126 -0.10 -1.85 -3.08
N THR A 127 0.56 -1.58 -4.19
CA THR A 127 0.37 -2.35 -5.41
C THR A 127 1.72 -2.63 -6.10
N SER A 128 1.84 -3.82 -6.66
CA SER A 128 2.98 -4.17 -7.51
C SER A 128 2.87 -3.43 -8.84
N LEU A 129 4.00 -2.93 -9.33
CA LEU A 129 4.09 -2.25 -10.62
C LEU A 129 4.76 -3.19 -11.62
N ILE A 130 3.98 -3.68 -12.59
CA ILE A 130 4.53 -4.52 -13.67
C ILE A 130 4.67 -3.63 -14.90
N PRO A 131 5.91 -3.41 -15.43
CA PRO A 131 6.09 -2.61 -16.64
C PRO A 131 5.32 -3.19 -17.82
N VAL A 132 4.64 -2.31 -18.59
CA VAL A 132 3.85 -2.72 -19.75
C VAL A 132 4.72 -3.46 -20.78
N SER A 133 5.93 -3.00 -21.00
CA SER A 133 6.87 -3.66 -21.91
C SER A 133 7.20 -5.10 -21.50
N ARG A 134 7.30 -5.34 -20.19
CA ARG A 134 7.55 -6.67 -19.65
C ARG A 134 6.33 -7.58 -19.80
N MET A 135 5.14 -7.04 -19.58
CA MET A 135 3.90 -7.79 -19.78
C MET A 135 3.75 -8.24 -21.23
N LYS A 136 4.08 -7.39 -22.18
CA LYS A 136 4.02 -7.72 -23.63
C LYS A 136 5.01 -8.82 -23.99
N LYS A 137 6.18 -8.88 -23.36
CA LYS A 137 7.17 -9.92 -23.61
C LYS A 137 6.76 -11.29 -23.06
N GLU A 138 5.95 -11.30 -22.03
CA GLU A 138 5.49 -12.53 -21.39
C GLU A 138 4.25 -13.10 -22.07
N GLN A 139 3.64 -12.38 -22.99
CA GLN A 139 2.50 -12.85 -23.77
C GLN A 139 3.01 -13.49 -25.05
N PRO A 140 2.69 -14.76 -25.26
CA PRO A 140 3.08 -15.45 -26.51
C PRO A 140 2.37 -14.89 -27.74
#